data_de239570ac67e88628234daca3896849
#
_entry.id   de239570ac67e88628234daca3896849
#
_cell.length_a   1.000
_cell.length_b   1.000
_cell.length_c   1.000
_cell.angle_alpha   90.00
_cell.angle_beta   90.00
_cell.angle_gamma   90.00
#
_symmetry.space_group_name_H-M   'P 1'
#
loop_
_entity.id
_entity.type
_entity.pdbx_description
1 polymer ?
#
loop_
_entity_poly.entity_id
_entity_poly.type
_entity_poly.pdbx_seq_one_letter_code
_entity_poly.pdbx_strand_id
1 'polypeptide(L)'
;PGTGKTIFALQFLLEGLARGEKGIYVAADEGPMDILEQAASLGWELERHIETKELAILNAGTYLSSLPGAGKDRHIDILKAIGDLAGFVNRLEAKRLVLDPAGPFVLIRDTATRIQDQTRQLIKLLRTMMPTTNILTSYAVPRTGERSMHGVEEYLVAGAIVLEMIWKEGQLARSLVIEKMRCTNVKPAQYDFDIVKERGIVFQPLP
;
A
#
# COMPACT_ATOMS: atom_id res chain seq x y z
N PRO A 1 8.75 4.98 -9.60
CA PRO A 1 7.47 5.15 -10.29
C PRO A 1 7.28 4.07 -11.36
N GLY A 2 6.02 3.66 -11.65
CA GLY A 2 5.74 2.75 -12.76
C GLY A 2 5.99 1.25 -12.51
N THR A 3 6.39 0.87 -11.31
CA THR A 3 6.64 -0.54 -10.97
C THR A 3 5.35 -1.36 -10.74
N GLY A 4 4.18 -0.73 -10.64
CA GLY A 4 2.89 -1.42 -10.47
C GLY A 4 2.38 -1.54 -9.03
N LYS A 5 2.89 -0.76 -8.06
CA LYS A 5 2.45 -0.84 -6.65
C LYS A 5 0.95 -0.63 -6.47
N THR A 6 0.40 0.44 -7.05
CA THR A 6 -1.04 0.74 -7.01
C THR A 6 -1.88 -0.38 -7.63
N ILE A 7 -1.42 -0.95 -8.76
CA ILE A 7 -2.09 -2.07 -9.41
C ILE A 7 -2.06 -3.33 -8.55
N PHE A 8 -0.92 -3.62 -7.92
CA PHE A 8 -0.80 -4.72 -6.97
C PHE A 8 -1.77 -4.56 -5.79
N ALA A 9 -1.86 -3.34 -5.24
CA ALA A 9 -2.75 -3.03 -4.14
C ALA A 9 -4.25 -3.13 -4.53
N LEU A 10 -4.61 -2.66 -5.72
CA LEU A 10 -5.98 -2.79 -6.25
C LEU A 10 -6.33 -4.26 -6.52
N GLN A 11 -5.42 -5.03 -7.12
CA GLN A 11 -5.64 -6.45 -7.38
C GLN A 11 -5.82 -7.25 -6.08
N PHE A 12 -5.09 -6.90 -5.03
CA PHE A 12 -5.29 -7.47 -3.70
C PHE A 12 -6.71 -7.21 -3.17
N LEU A 13 -7.26 -6.00 -3.35
CA LEU A 13 -8.63 -5.70 -2.94
C LEU A 13 -9.65 -6.43 -3.79
N LEU A 14 -9.48 -6.43 -5.12
CA LEU A 14 -10.37 -7.14 -6.05
C LEU A 14 -10.45 -8.64 -5.76
N GLU A 15 -9.32 -9.27 -5.45
CA GLU A 15 -9.29 -10.67 -5.03
C GLU A 15 -10.06 -10.89 -3.71
N GLY A 16 -10.03 -9.92 -2.81
CA GLY A 16 -10.86 -9.94 -1.59
C GLY A 16 -12.35 -9.86 -1.91
N LEU A 17 -12.73 -8.88 -2.74
CA LEU A 17 -14.12 -8.68 -3.16
C LEU A 17 -14.69 -9.93 -3.83
N ALA A 18 -13.90 -10.59 -4.69
CA ALA A 18 -14.28 -11.87 -5.31
C ALA A 18 -14.52 -13.00 -4.28
N ARG A 19 -13.95 -12.88 -3.09
CA ARG A 19 -14.15 -13.82 -1.95
C ARG A 19 -15.22 -13.35 -0.96
N GLY A 20 -15.91 -12.24 -1.24
CA GLY A 20 -16.87 -11.63 -0.33
C GLY A 20 -16.23 -10.86 0.85
N GLU A 21 -14.94 -10.54 0.75
CA GLU A 21 -14.22 -9.75 1.75
C GLU A 21 -14.25 -8.27 1.37
N LYS A 22 -14.91 -7.45 2.17
CA LYS A 22 -14.97 -6.01 1.96
C LYS A 22 -13.60 -5.36 2.14
N GLY A 23 -13.35 -4.27 1.38
CA GLY A 23 -12.06 -3.61 1.35
C GLY A 23 -12.12 -2.10 1.52
N ILE A 24 -11.00 -1.53 1.99
CA ILE A 24 -10.79 -0.08 2.04
C ILE A 24 -9.47 0.24 1.33
N TYR A 25 -9.51 1.20 0.41
CA TYR A 25 -8.35 1.82 -0.19
C TYR A 25 -8.18 3.24 0.35
N VAL A 26 -7.05 3.52 0.96
CA VAL A 26 -6.70 4.85 1.48
C VAL A 26 -5.70 5.49 0.51
N ALA A 27 -6.19 6.40 -0.31
CA ALA A 27 -5.40 7.15 -1.27
C ALA A 27 -4.78 8.37 -0.58
N ALA A 28 -3.44 8.47 -0.55
CA ALA A 28 -2.76 9.52 0.19
C ALA A 28 -2.08 10.56 -0.70
N ASP A 29 -1.54 10.17 -1.84
CA ASP A 29 -0.90 11.08 -2.81
C ASP A 29 -1.82 11.41 -4.00
N GLU A 30 -2.66 10.46 -4.39
CA GLU A 30 -3.60 10.59 -5.51
C GLU A 30 -5.04 10.78 -5.00
N GLY A 31 -5.92 11.33 -5.83
CA GLY A 31 -7.34 11.47 -5.51
C GLY A 31 -8.11 10.15 -5.75
N PRO A 32 -9.30 9.98 -5.12
CA PRO A 32 -10.14 8.81 -5.38
C PRO A 32 -10.51 8.63 -6.87
N MET A 33 -10.71 9.74 -7.59
CA MET A 33 -11.02 9.69 -9.02
C MET A 33 -9.86 9.16 -9.85
N ASP A 34 -8.62 9.55 -9.50
CA ASP A 34 -7.43 9.06 -10.20
C ASP A 34 -7.27 7.53 -10.04
N ILE A 35 -7.61 7.02 -8.84
CA ILE A 35 -7.60 5.57 -8.58
C ILE A 35 -8.68 4.84 -9.41
N LEU A 36 -9.88 5.42 -9.53
CA LEU A 36 -10.96 4.87 -10.36
C LEU A 36 -10.57 4.86 -11.84
N GLU A 37 -10.00 5.95 -12.35
CA GLU A 37 -9.52 6.04 -13.73
C GLU A 37 -8.41 5.02 -14.02
N GLN A 38 -7.46 4.85 -13.10
CA GLN A 38 -6.42 3.82 -13.23
C GLN A 38 -7.03 2.41 -13.29
N ALA A 39 -7.98 2.10 -12.42
CA ALA A 39 -8.68 0.81 -12.42
C ALA A 39 -9.46 0.59 -13.72
N ALA A 40 -10.23 1.59 -14.16
CA ALA A 40 -11.00 1.55 -15.40
C ALA A 40 -10.12 1.35 -16.63
N SER A 41 -8.91 1.94 -16.66
CA SER A 41 -7.94 1.73 -17.74
C SER A 41 -7.50 0.27 -17.90
N LEU A 42 -7.58 -0.50 -16.79
CA LEU A 42 -7.34 -1.94 -16.78
C LEU A 42 -8.62 -2.77 -16.96
N GLY A 43 -9.78 -2.12 -17.15
CA GLY A 43 -11.06 -2.81 -17.27
C GLY A 43 -11.66 -3.28 -15.94
N TRP A 44 -11.24 -2.69 -14.83
CA TRP A 44 -11.76 -2.99 -13.49
C TRP A 44 -12.84 -1.98 -13.08
N GLU A 45 -14.04 -2.44 -12.85
CA GLU A 45 -15.22 -1.64 -12.49
C GLU A 45 -15.34 -1.51 -10.96
N LEU A 46 -14.54 -0.61 -10.34
CA LEU A 46 -14.56 -0.41 -8.88
C LEU A 46 -15.82 0.30 -8.40
N GLU A 47 -16.44 1.13 -9.23
CA GLU A 47 -17.64 1.91 -8.91
C GLU A 47 -18.78 1.01 -8.43
N ARG A 48 -18.97 -0.13 -9.07
CA ARG A 48 -19.98 -1.12 -8.69
C ARG A 48 -19.80 -1.58 -7.24
N HIS A 49 -18.56 -1.87 -6.83
CA HIS A 49 -18.25 -2.32 -5.47
C HIS A 49 -18.38 -1.18 -4.44
N ILE A 50 -18.23 0.07 -4.87
CA ILE A 50 -18.47 1.24 -4.02
C ILE A 50 -19.97 1.44 -3.81
N GLU A 51 -20.78 1.33 -4.86
CA GLU A 51 -22.25 1.43 -4.81
C GLU A 51 -22.85 0.35 -3.91
N THR A 52 -22.34 -0.89 -4.00
CA THR A 52 -22.77 -2.02 -3.15
C THR A 52 -22.18 -1.97 -1.74
N LYS A 53 -21.36 -0.96 -1.40
CA LYS A 53 -20.69 -0.81 -0.09
C LYS A 53 -19.79 -2.00 0.27
N GLU A 54 -19.17 -2.59 -0.72
CA GLU A 54 -18.15 -3.63 -0.55
C GLU A 54 -16.74 -3.04 -0.54
N LEU A 55 -16.56 -1.90 -1.23
CA LEU A 55 -15.31 -1.15 -1.31
C LEU A 55 -15.53 0.30 -0.89
N ALA A 56 -14.58 0.87 -0.16
CA ALA A 56 -14.49 2.32 0.07
C ALA A 56 -13.12 2.83 -0.37
N ILE A 57 -13.09 3.97 -1.06
CA ILE A 57 -11.87 4.72 -1.38
C ILE A 57 -11.87 6.00 -0.55
N LEU A 58 -10.91 6.14 0.35
CA LEU A 58 -10.80 7.28 1.27
C LEU A 58 -9.67 8.21 0.81
N ASN A 59 -9.93 9.52 0.78
CA ASN A 59 -8.92 10.53 0.48
C ASN A 59 -8.17 10.93 1.75
N ALA A 60 -7.01 10.32 1.99
CA ALA A 60 -6.18 10.65 3.14
C ALA A 60 -5.49 12.00 2.99
N GLY A 61 -5.15 12.45 1.79
CA GLY A 61 -4.52 13.75 1.55
C GLY A 61 -5.40 14.90 2.05
N THR A 62 -6.68 14.90 1.68
CA THR A 62 -7.66 15.89 2.16
C THR A 62 -7.87 15.78 3.67
N TYR A 63 -8.02 14.56 4.19
CA TYR A 63 -8.23 14.34 5.62
C TYR A 63 -7.04 14.83 6.45
N LEU A 64 -5.81 14.43 6.10
CA LEU A 64 -4.60 14.83 6.82
C LEU A 64 -4.36 16.35 6.75
N SER A 65 -4.77 17.02 5.66
CA SER A 65 -4.69 18.46 5.51
C SER A 65 -5.71 19.21 6.39
N SER A 66 -6.80 18.57 6.77
CA SER A 66 -7.86 19.15 7.62
C SER A 66 -7.57 19.02 9.13
N LEU A 67 -6.57 18.19 9.51
CA LEU A 67 -6.25 18.02 10.94
C LEU A 67 -5.65 19.31 11.54
N PRO A 68 -5.98 19.63 12.81
CA PRO A 68 -5.36 20.74 13.52
C PRO A 68 -3.81 20.60 13.51
N GLY A 69 -3.11 21.72 13.22
CA GLY A 69 -1.65 21.71 13.14
C GLY A 69 -1.08 21.40 11.75
N ALA A 70 -1.90 21.32 10.71
CA ALA A 70 -1.50 21.07 9.30
C ALA A 70 -0.71 22.24 8.66
N GLY A 71 0.25 22.85 9.39
CA GLY A 71 1.18 23.88 8.90
C GLY A 71 2.55 23.30 8.46
N LYS A 72 3.55 24.20 8.31
CA LYS A 72 4.90 23.84 7.84
C LYS A 72 5.63 22.84 8.73
N ASP A 73 5.26 22.69 10.02
CA ASP A 73 5.79 21.74 10.99
C ASP A 73 4.70 20.71 11.36
N ARG A 74 4.25 19.93 10.37
CA ARG A 74 3.15 18.97 10.51
C ARG A 74 3.48 17.90 11.54
N HIS A 75 2.91 18.01 12.73
CA HIS A 75 2.75 16.90 13.67
C HIS A 75 1.40 16.22 13.36
N ILE A 76 1.43 15.15 12.57
CA ILE A 76 0.22 14.34 12.34
C ILE A 76 -0.03 13.54 13.62
N ASP A 77 -1.21 13.71 14.19
CA ASP A 77 -1.68 12.82 15.24
C ASP A 77 -2.03 11.46 14.64
N ILE A 78 -1.02 10.59 14.56
CA ILE A 78 -1.15 9.24 13.99
C ILE A 78 -2.20 8.43 14.76
N LEU A 79 -2.29 8.59 16.08
CA LEU A 79 -3.26 7.87 16.89
C LEU A 79 -4.68 8.25 16.51
N LYS A 80 -4.95 9.56 16.34
CA LYS A 80 -6.25 10.05 15.89
C LYS A 80 -6.56 9.57 14.48
N ALA A 81 -5.62 9.71 13.55
CA ALA A 81 -5.82 9.31 12.16
C ALA A 81 -6.13 7.81 12.02
N ILE A 82 -5.39 6.97 12.73
CA ILE A 82 -5.63 5.52 12.72
C ILE A 82 -6.89 5.14 13.51
N GLY A 83 -7.22 5.87 14.58
CA GLY A 83 -8.48 5.69 15.30
C GLY A 83 -9.71 5.98 14.44
N ASP A 84 -9.69 7.08 13.68
CA ASP A 84 -10.76 7.43 12.74
C ASP A 84 -10.88 6.38 11.61
N LEU A 85 -9.74 5.92 11.07
CA LEU A 85 -9.70 4.86 10.07
C LEU A 85 -10.26 3.53 10.62
N ALA A 86 -9.94 3.18 11.87
CA ALA A 86 -10.51 1.99 12.53
C ALA A 86 -12.04 2.07 12.62
N GLY A 87 -12.59 3.26 12.87
CA GLY A 87 -14.01 3.50 12.80
C GLY A 87 -14.63 3.19 11.43
N PHE A 88 -13.93 3.53 10.32
CA PHE A 88 -14.37 3.16 8.97
C PHE A 88 -14.28 1.66 8.71
N VAL A 89 -13.16 1.04 9.10
CA VAL A 89 -12.95 -0.42 8.98
C VAL A 89 -14.07 -1.18 9.67
N ASN A 90 -14.42 -0.81 10.90
CA ASN A 90 -15.46 -1.47 11.68
C ASN A 90 -16.87 -1.26 11.07
N ARG A 91 -17.20 -0.03 10.63
CA ARG A 91 -18.52 0.26 10.02
C ARG A 91 -18.71 -0.48 8.69
N LEU A 92 -17.66 -0.60 7.89
CA LEU A 92 -17.70 -1.34 6.63
C LEU A 92 -17.61 -2.85 6.85
N GLU A 93 -17.11 -3.30 8.01
CA GLU A 93 -16.70 -4.68 8.29
C GLU A 93 -15.58 -5.15 7.32
N ALA A 94 -14.68 -4.23 6.98
CA ALA A 94 -13.62 -4.51 6.02
C ALA A 94 -12.67 -5.61 6.53
N LYS A 95 -12.22 -6.45 5.62
CA LYS A 95 -11.22 -7.51 5.85
C LYS A 95 -9.88 -7.19 5.21
N ARG A 96 -9.86 -6.27 4.25
CA ARG A 96 -8.65 -5.83 3.56
C ARG A 96 -8.52 -4.32 3.59
N LEU A 97 -7.31 -3.85 3.85
CA LEU A 97 -6.98 -2.42 3.90
C LEU A 97 -5.71 -2.16 3.08
N VAL A 98 -5.75 -1.12 2.27
CA VAL A 98 -4.59 -0.58 1.56
C VAL A 98 -4.32 0.84 2.00
N LEU A 99 -3.06 1.17 2.33
CA LEU A 99 -2.56 2.54 2.43
C LEU A 99 -1.58 2.79 1.27
N ASP A 100 -1.94 3.67 0.35
CA ASP A 100 -1.14 3.94 -0.85
C ASP A 100 -0.90 5.45 -1.08
N PRO A 101 0.32 5.95 -0.80
CA PRO A 101 1.37 5.31 0.00
C PRO A 101 1.21 5.59 1.52
N ALA A 102 1.96 4.86 2.34
CA ALA A 102 2.00 5.06 3.80
C ALA A 102 2.81 6.31 4.22
N GLY A 103 3.69 6.80 3.34
CA GLY A 103 4.59 7.93 3.63
C GLY A 103 3.91 9.18 4.21
N PRO A 104 2.79 9.66 3.70
CA PRO A 104 2.07 10.84 4.22
C PRO A 104 1.60 10.73 5.68
N PHE A 105 1.51 9.50 6.23
CA PHE A 105 1.20 9.27 7.65
C PHE A 105 2.41 9.38 8.56
N VAL A 106 3.61 9.51 8.00
CA VAL A 106 4.88 9.64 8.70
C VAL A 106 5.53 10.96 8.29
N LEU A 107 6.06 11.73 9.23
CA LEU A 107 6.71 13.01 8.92
C LEU A 107 7.98 12.79 8.10
N ILE A 108 7.91 13.16 6.80
CA ILE A 108 9.03 12.99 5.86
C ILE A 108 10.16 14.02 6.12
N ARG A 109 9.88 15.11 6.82
CA ARG A 109 10.84 16.21 7.11
C ARG A 109 11.21 16.26 8.59
N ASP A 110 11.69 15.15 9.14
CA ASP A 110 12.17 15.10 10.51
C ASP A 110 13.50 14.35 10.59
N THR A 111 14.04 14.19 11.80
CA THR A 111 15.22 13.38 12.03
C THR A 111 14.94 11.91 11.71
N ALA A 112 15.95 11.18 11.25
CA ALA A 112 15.81 9.75 10.94
C ALA A 112 15.22 8.94 12.10
N THR A 113 15.60 9.28 13.34
CA THR A 113 15.09 8.62 14.54
C THR A 113 13.59 8.83 14.72
N ARG A 114 13.10 10.06 14.53
CA ARG A 114 11.66 10.36 14.67
C ARG A 114 10.84 9.71 13.57
N ILE A 115 11.32 9.70 12.33
CA ILE A 115 10.68 8.98 11.23
C ILE A 115 10.55 7.50 11.58
N GLN A 116 11.61 6.88 12.12
CA GLN A 116 11.58 5.49 12.55
C GLN A 116 10.57 5.23 13.65
N ASP A 117 10.50 6.11 14.65
CA ASP A 117 9.56 5.96 15.77
C ASP A 117 8.12 6.12 15.33
N GLN A 118 7.83 7.05 14.44
CA GLN A 118 6.49 7.24 13.86
C GLN A 118 6.08 6.05 12.98
N THR A 119 7.01 5.53 12.18
CA THR A 119 6.77 4.33 11.39
C THR A 119 6.47 3.12 12.28
N ARG A 120 7.22 2.93 13.37
CA ARG A 120 6.93 1.90 14.36
C ARG A 120 5.55 2.08 15.00
N GLN A 121 5.19 3.32 15.35
CA GLN A 121 3.89 3.64 15.92
C GLN A 121 2.77 3.35 14.92
N LEU A 122 2.89 3.77 13.66
CA LEU A 122 1.92 3.50 12.61
C LEU A 122 1.68 1.99 12.45
N ILE A 123 2.75 1.21 12.27
CA ILE A 123 2.63 -0.25 12.09
C ILE A 123 2.04 -0.91 13.33
N LYS A 124 2.43 -0.49 14.54
CA LYS A 124 1.87 -1.01 15.78
C LYS A 124 0.37 -0.73 15.86
N LEU A 125 -0.08 0.50 15.60
CA LEU A 125 -1.49 0.88 15.63
C LEU A 125 -2.31 0.11 14.59
N LEU A 126 -1.83 0.00 13.36
CA LEU A 126 -2.49 -0.82 12.33
C LEU A 126 -2.66 -2.27 12.79
N ARG A 127 -1.64 -2.88 13.37
CA ARG A 127 -1.72 -4.27 13.86
C ARG A 127 -2.65 -4.45 15.05
N THR A 128 -2.81 -3.45 15.92
CA THR A 128 -3.60 -3.57 17.15
C THR A 128 -5.05 -3.12 16.96
N MET A 129 -5.30 -2.18 16.05
CA MET A 129 -6.62 -1.57 15.88
C MET A 129 -7.36 -2.06 14.63
N MET A 130 -6.64 -2.70 13.68
CA MET A 130 -7.22 -3.16 12.41
C MET A 130 -7.30 -4.69 12.35
N PRO A 131 -8.49 -5.28 12.43
CA PRO A 131 -8.67 -6.73 12.26
C PRO A 131 -8.70 -7.10 10.75
N THR A 132 -7.75 -6.55 9.98
CA THR A 132 -7.68 -6.63 8.51
C THR A 132 -6.31 -7.15 8.07
N THR A 133 -6.25 -7.73 6.87
CA THR A 133 -4.98 -7.88 6.16
C THR A 133 -4.62 -6.55 5.51
N ASN A 134 -3.45 -6.00 5.87
CA ASN A 134 -3.06 -4.65 5.47
C ASN A 134 -1.93 -4.69 4.44
N ILE A 135 -2.06 -3.89 3.38
CA ILE A 135 -0.95 -3.56 2.47
C ILE A 135 -0.62 -2.08 2.64
N LEU A 136 0.65 -1.80 2.89
CA LEU A 136 1.21 -0.46 2.89
C LEU A 136 2.17 -0.37 1.71
N THR A 137 1.96 0.58 0.81
CA THR A 137 2.94 0.84 -0.22
C THR A 137 3.92 1.91 0.24
N SER A 138 5.16 1.78 -0.18
CA SER A 138 6.18 2.79 0.04
C SER A 138 7.09 2.94 -1.19
N TYR A 139 7.88 4.00 -1.23
CA TYR A 139 8.89 4.17 -2.25
C TYR A 139 10.14 3.39 -1.84
N ALA A 140 10.57 2.45 -2.67
CA ALA A 140 11.87 1.81 -2.47
C ALA A 140 12.99 2.82 -2.74
N VAL A 141 13.96 2.91 -1.82
CA VAL A 141 15.20 3.65 -2.08
C VAL A 141 16.13 2.71 -2.84
N PRO A 142 16.80 3.19 -3.91
CA PRO A 142 17.74 2.35 -4.66
C PRO A 142 18.81 1.75 -3.74
N ARG A 143 19.15 0.48 -3.96
CA ARG A 143 20.18 -0.29 -3.23
C ARG A 143 21.61 0.20 -3.53
N THR A 144 21.87 1.50 -3.46
CA THR A 144 23.23 2.05 -3.55
C THR A 144 23.82 2.10 -2.15
N GLY A 145 24.42 0.99 -1.70
CA GLY A 145 25.45 0.89 -0.64
C GLY A 145 25.17 1.46 0.75
N GLU A 146 24.34 2.43 0.89
CA GLU A 146 23.90 3.00 2.16
C GLU A 146 22.56 2.37 2.57
N ARG A 147 22.53 1.74 3.76
CA ARG A 147 21.31 1.21 4.38
C ARG A 147 20.26 2.30 4.36
N SER A 148 19.23 2.15 3.54
CA SER A 148 18.16 3.13 3.39
C SER A 148 17.54 3.42 4.74
N MET A 149 17.20 4.68 4.99
CA MET A 149 16.51 5.13 6.21
C MET A 149 15.14 4.46 6.40
N HIS A 150 14.64 3.72 5.41
CA HIS A 150 13.37 3.01 5.42
C HIS A 150 13.45 1.53 5.84
N GLY A 151 14.65 0.98 6.07
CA GLY A 151 14.84 -0.42 6.49
C GLY A 151 14.20 -0.83 7.82
N VAL A 152 13.62 0.10 8.57
CA VAL A 152 12.91 -0.21 9.83
C VAL A 152 11.52 -0.79 9.55
N GLU A 153 10.86 -0.35 8.50
CA GLU A 153 9.53 -0.82 8.11
C GLU A 153 9.53 -2.32 7.81
N GLU A 154 10.54 -2.78 7.08
CA GLU A 154 10.70 -4.17 6.66
C GLU A 154 10.83 -5.13 7.86
N TYR A 155 11.45 -4.70 8.97
CA TYR A 155 11.59 -5.54 10.17
C TYR A 155 10.29 -5.68 10.96
N LEU A 156 9.41 -4.70 10.88
CA LEU A 156 8.19 -4.62 11.69
C LEU A 156 7.00 -5.32 11.04
N VAL A 157 6.94 -5.35 9.71
CA VAL A 157 5.85 -5.97 8.96
C VAL A 157 5.97 -7.49 8.89
N ALA A 158 4.86 -8.17 8.64
CA ALA A 158 4.83 -9.63 8.48
C ALA A 158 5.40 -10.09 7.13
N GLY A 159 5.25 -9.27 6.10
CA GLY A 159 5.79 -9.51 4.77
C GLY A 159 6.36 -8.25 4.15
N ALA A 160 7.38 -8.41 3.29
CA ALA A 160 7.95 -7.37 2.45
C ALA A 160 8.06 -7.90 1.02
N ILE A 161 7.43 -7.15 0.10
CA ILE A 161 7.38 -7.44 -1.33
C ILE A 161 7.95 -6.23 -2.06
N VAL A 162 8.95 -6.44 -2.87
CA VAL A 162 9.62 -5.38 -3.66
C VAL A 162 9.23 -5.53 -5.12
N LEU A 163 8.74 -4.43 -5.70
CA LEU A 163 8.44 -4.32 -7.13
C LEU A 163 9.50 -3.41 -7.77
N GLU A 164 10.22 -3.93 -8.76
CA GLU A 164 11.32 -3.23 -9.41
C GLU A 164 11.15 -3.20 -10.94
N MET A 165 11.83 -2.25 -11.57
CA MET A 165 12.09 -2.23 -13.00
C MET A 165 13.54 -2.66 -13.21
N ILE A 166 13.75 -3.72 -13.95
CA ILE A 166 15.09 -4.29 -14.22
C ILE A 166 15.40 -4.30 -15.71
N TRP A 167 16.67 -4.15 -16.07
CA TRP A 167 17.12 -4.39 -17.44
C TRP A 167 17.31 -5.89 -17.65
N LYS A 168 16.62 -6.45 -18.64
CA LYS A 168 16.73 -7.85 -19.04
C LYS A 168 16.82 -7.93 -20.58
N GLU A 169 17.89 -8.50 -21.09
CA GLU A 169 18.11 -8.69 -22.55
C GLU A 169 17.91 -7.40 -23.37
N GLY A 170 18.35 -6.25 -22.83
CA GLY A 170 18.23 -4.95 -23.49
C GLY A 170 16.86 -4.30 -23.42
N GLN A 171 15.91 -4.87 -22.69
CA GLN A 171 14.58 -4.33 -22.45
C GLN A 171 14.33 -4.09 -20.98
N LEU A 172 13.42 -3.16 -20.68
CA LEU A 172 13.00 -2.87 -19.31
C LEU A 172 11.84 -3.82 -18.95
N ALA A 173 12.06 -4.69 -17.95
CA ALA A 173 11.09 -5.63 -17.44
C ALA A 173 10.67 -5.28 -16.02
N ARG A 174 9.47 -5.74 -15.61
CA ARG A 174 9.01 -5.65 -14.21
C ARG A 174 9.32 -6.93 -13.48
N SER A 175 9.74 -6.78 -12.24
CA SER A 175 10.12 -7.88 -11.38
C SER A 175 9.54 -7.70 -9.98
N LEU A 176 9.18 -8.80 -9.35
CA LEU A 176 8.72 -8.88 -7.97
C LEU A 176 9.62 -9.81 -7.19
N VAL A 177 10.05 -9.38 -6.00
CA VAL A 177 10.80 -10.20 -5.04
C VAL A 177 10.05 -10.23 -3.73
N ILE A 178 9.82 -11.42 -3.18
CA ILE A 178 9.31 -11.58 -1.82
C ILE A 178 10.53 -11.68 -0.89
N GLU A 179 10.90 -10.56 -0.28
CA GLU A 179 12.06 -10.51 0.61
C GLU A 179 11.77 -11.17 1.96
N LYS A 180 10.50 -11.12 2.39
CA LYS A 180 10.06 -11.66 3.67
C LYS A 180 8.58 -12.01 3.61
N MET A 181 8.23 -13.13 4.24
CA MET A 181 6.84 -13.51 4.50
C MET A 181 6.82 -14.43 5.72
N ARG A 182 6.45 -13.88 6.89
CA ARG A 182 6.38 -14.64 8.13
C ARG A 182 5.27 -15.69 8.06
N CYS A 183 5.47 -16.82 8.72
CA CYS A 183 4.51 -17.92 8.78
C CYS A 183 4.15 -18.52 7.41
N THR A 184 4.98 -18.31 6.41
CA THR A 184 4.80 -18.83 5.06
C THR A 184 6.12 -19.39 4.54
N ASN A 185 6.09 -20.56 3.95
CA ASN A 185 7.27 -21.15 3.29
C ASN A 185 7.41 -20.54 1.89
N VAL A 186 8.13 -19.42 1.81
CA VAL A 186 8.41 -18.73 0.54
C VAL A 186 9.82 -19.11 0.09
N LYS A 187 9.96 -19.62 -1.12
CA LYS A 187 11.28 -19.77 -1.76
C LYS A 187 11.74 -18.39 -2.22
N PRO A 188 12.95 -17.95 -1.83
CA PRO A 188 13.54 -16.74 -2.38
C PRO A 188 13.65 -16.87 -3.90
N ALA A 189 12.91 -16.03 -4.61
CA ALA A 189 12.93 -16.00 -6.06
C ALA A 189 12.54 -14.61 -6.56
N GLN A 190 13.02 -14.27 -7.73
CA GLN A 190 12.59 -13.10 -8.49
C GLN A 190 11.57 -13.58 -9.51
N TYR A 191 10.43 -12.93 -9.54
CA TYR A 191 9.33 -13.26 -10.44
C TYR A 191 9.15 -12.12 -11.44
N ASP A 192 9.37 -12.39 -12.71
CA ASP A 192 9.05 -11.43 -13.76
C ASP A 192 7.54 -11.39 -13.98
N PHE A 193 7.00 -10.21 -14.25
CA PHE A 193 5.57 -10.04 -14.46
C PHE A 193 5.24 -8.95 -15.47
N ASP A 194 4.07 -9.06 -16.08
CA ASP A 194 3.46 -8.05 -16.92
C ASP A 194 2.18 -7.50 -16.28
N ILE A 195 1.82 -6.28 -16.68
CA ILE A 195 0.52 -5.71 -16.34
C ILE A 195 -0.38 -5.87 -17.57
N VAL A 196 -1.39 -6.71 -17.44
CA VAL A 196 -2.27 -7.10 -18.54
C VAL A 196 -3.68 -6.58 -18.26
N LYS A 197 -4.30 -5.99 -19.26
CA LYS A 197 -5.68 -5.50 -19.18
C LYS A 197 -6.60 -6.61 -18.68
N GLU A 198 -7.55 -6.28 -17.81
CA GLU A 198 -8.51 -7.16 -17.13
C GLU A 198 -7.90 -8.18 -16.15
N ARG A 199 -6.60 -8.46 -16.24
CA ARG A 199 -5.92 -9.45 -15.40
C ARG A 199 -5.00 -8.84 -14.35
N GLY A 200 -4.57 -7.58 -14.54
CA GLY A 200 -3.61 -6.93 -13.67
C GLY A 200 -2.20 -7.51 -13.77
N ILE A 201 -1.56 -7.78 -12.65
CA ILE A 201 -0.24 -8.39 -12.57
C ILE A 201 -0.35 -9.87 -12.89
N VAL A 202 0.39 -10.28 -13.90
CA VAL A 202 0.47 -11.67 -14.39
C VAL A 202 1.93 -12.09 -14.38
N PHE A 203 2.25 -13.11 -13.61
CA PHE A 203 3.61 -13.65 -13.53
C PHE A 203 3.94 -14.47 -14.78
N GLN A 204 5.19 -14.32 -15.23
CA GLN A 204 5.75 -15.17 -16.25
C GLN A 204 6.12 -16.52 -15.62
N PRO A 205 6.05 -17.63 -16.39
CA PRO A 205 6.54 -18.93 -15.92
C PRO A 205 8.00 -18.80 -15.46
N LEU A 206 8.33 -19.44 -14.35
CA LEU A 206 9.73 -19.59 -13.96
C LEU A 206 10.42 -20.50 -14.98
N PRO A 207 11.67 -20.20 -15.37
CA PRO A 207 12.44 -21.01 -16.28
C PRO A 207 12.73 -22.41 -15.73
#